data_8e836bb2afb235797e839be224a6b6b5
#
_entry.id   8e836bb2afb235797e839be224a6b6b5
#
_cell.length_a   1.000
_cell.length_b   1.000
_cell.length_c   1.000
_cell.angle_alpha   90.00
_cell.angle_beta   90.00
_cell.angle_gamma   90.00
#
_symmetry.space_group_name_H-M   'P 1'
#
loop_
_entity.id
_entity.type
_entity.pdbx_description
1 polymer ?
#
loop_
_entity_poly.entity_id
_entity_poly.type
_entity_poly.pdbx_seq_one_letter_code
_entity_poly.pdbx_strand_id
1 'polypeptide(L)'
;MATVRRYLNRVDLNMNFIRRIKRRYVLHRYPIQHAAWSAASDRLEILHRLSAVEKAHLRELSTLFLYGKQFIGIGIDLDDEMRVIIAAQACLPILHLGLELLSGWTDIIVYPDAFYVNHDQVDEYGVVHQQERLLSGEAWSRGPIVLSWSDIERDISDCHSGHNVIIHEIAHKLDMLDGSSNGIPPLHYRMPIPKWTSALHDAYSELQHDIQHYKRTCINPYAANSPAEFFAVLSEYFFTASEVLAVNFPLVYRQFQQYYRQTPLDH
;
A
#
# COMPACT_ATOMS: atom_id res chain seq x y z
N MET A 1 -2.08 -29.50 -29.32
CA MET A 1 -2.00 -28.10 -28.85
C MET A 1 -3.34 -27.38 -28.78
N ALA A 2 -4.27 -27.52 -29.72
CA ALA A 2 -5.59 -26.84 -29.69
C ALA A 2 -6.50 -27.28 -28.54
N THR A 3 -6.43 -28.53 -28.09
CA THR A 3 -7.28 -29.09 -27.01
C THR A 3 -6.88 -28.56 -25.63
N VAL A 4 -5.56 -28.42 -25.34
CA VAL A 4 -5.05 -27.88 -24.07
C VAL A 4 -5.39 -26.39 -23.95
N ARG A 5 -5.29 -25.62 -25.04
CA ARG A 5 -5.66 -24.20 -25.07
C ARG A 5 -7.15 -23.96 -24.83
N ARG A 6 -8.02 -24.85 -25.35
CA ARG A 6 -9.47 -24.83 -25.09
C ARG A 6 -9.79 -25.20 -23.64
N TYR A 7 -9.05 -26.13 -23.05
CA TYR A 7 -9.23 -26.51 -21.63
C TYR A 7 -8.81 -25.39 -20.70
N LEU A 8 -7.66 -24.76 -20.93
CA LEU A 8 -7.18 -23.61 -20.16
C LEU A 8 -8.15 -22.43 -20.25
N ASN A 9 -8.61 -22.06 -21.45
CA ASN A 9 -9.61 -20.99 -21.62
C ASN A 9 -10.95 -21.29 -20.91
N ARG A 10 -11.35 -22.57 -20.80
CA ARG A 10 -12.59 -22.97 -20.12
C ARG A 10 -12.43 -22.94 -18.59
N VAL A 11 -11.25 -23.27 -18.08
CA VAL A 11 -10.91 -23.18 -16.66
C VAL A 11 -10.86 -21.70 -16.24
N ASP A 12 -10.23 -20.83 -17.04
CA ASP A 12 -10.14 -19.38 -16.78
C ASP A 12 -11.53 -18.71 -16.81
N LEU A 13 -12.39 -19.09 -17.75
CA LEU A 13 -13.76 -18.59 -17.82
C LEU A 13 -14.59 -19.01 -16.61
N ASN A 14 -14.46 -20.27 -16.16
CA ASN A 14 -15.15 -20.78 -14.98
C ASN A 14 -14.62 -20.12 -13.68
N MET A 15 -13.32 -19.93 -13.55
CA MET A 15 -12.72 -19.23 -12.41
C MET A 15 -13.18 -17.77 -12.33
N ASN A 16 -13.23 -17.07 -13.45
CA ASN A 16 -13.74 -15.71 -13.53
C ASN A 16 -15.24 -15.64 -13.16
N PHE A 17 -16.03 -16.62 -13.59
CA PHE A 17 -17.45 -16.69 -13.26
C PHE A 17 -17.68 -16.92 -11.75
N ILE A 18 -16.96 -17.87 -11.15
CA ILE A 18 -17.04 -18.16 -9.71
C ILE A 18 -16.61 -16.94 -8.88
N ARG A 19 -15.52 -16.25 -9.29
CA ARG A 19 -15.07 -15.00 -8.64
C ARG A 19 -16.15 -13.92 -8.71
N ARG A 20 -16.83 -13.76 -9.84
CA ARG A 20 -17.93 -12.78 -10.00
C ARG A 20 -19.11 -13.11 -9.11
N ILE A 21 -19.51 -14.37 -9.00
CA ILE A 21 -20.58 -14.81 -8.10
C ILE A 21 -20.20 -14.54 -6.66
N LYS A 22 -18.99 -14.95 -6.24
CA LYS A 22 -18.48 -14.70 -4.88
C LYS A 22 -18.46 -13.21 -4.56
N ARG A 23 -17.95 -12.37 -5.46
CA ARG A 23 -17.96 -10.90 -5.31
C ARG A 23 -19.38 -10.38 -5.07
N ARG A 24 -20.33 -10.76 -5.93
CA ARG A 24 -21.74 -10.34 -5.78
C ARG A 24 -22.36 -10.81 -4.47
N TYR A 25 -22.08 -12.04 -4.09
CA TYR A 25 -22.56 -12.60 -2.82
C TYR A 25 -22.03 -11.81 -1.62
N VAL A 26 -20.72 -11.53 -1.58
CA VAL A 26 -20.07 -10.78 -0.50
C VAL A 26 -20.63 -9.36 -0.43
N LEU A 27 -20.69 -8.63 -1.56
CA LEU A 27 -21.22 -7.27 -1.59
C LEU A 27 -22.69 -7.18 -1.18
N HIS A 28 -23.49 -8.23 -1.42
CA HIS A 28 -24.89 -8.26 -1.02
C HIS A 28 -25.06 -8.70 0.45
N ARG A 29 -24.26 -9.66 0.93
CA ARG A 29 -24.44 -10.29 2.26
C ARG A 29 -23.70 -9.57 3.37
N TYR A 30 -22.56 -8.92 3.05
CA TYR A 30 -21.65 -8.29 4.01
C TYR A 30 -21.28 -6.85 3.60
N PRO A 31 -22.24 -5.99 3.20
CA PRO A 31 -21.92 -4.63 2.80
C PRO A 31 -21.39 -3.85 4.02
N ILE A 32 -20.42 -2.99 3.81
CA ILE A 32 -20.06 -1.99 4.83
C ILE A 32 -21.30 -1.16 5.13
N GLN A 33 -21.64 -1.01 6.41
CA GLN A 33 -22.77 -0.19 6.83
C GLN A 33 -22.56 1.27 6.39
N HIS A 34 -23.66 1.95 6.01
CA HIS A 34 -23.56 3.32 5.53
C HIS A 34 -22.96 4.26 6.57
N ALA A 35 -23.36 4.11 7.84
CA ALA A 35 -22.85 4.92 8.94
C ALA A 35 -21.34 4.76 9.11
N ALA A 36 -20.81 3.54 9.13
CA ALA A 36 -19.39 3.28 9.26
C ALA A 36 -18.59 3.79 8.04
N TRP A 37 -19.13 3.64 6.82
CA TRP A 37 -18.49 4.20 5.62
C TRP A 37 -18.46 5.73 5.64
N SER A 38 -19.57 6.37 6.03
CA SER A 38 -19.65 7.83 6.09
C SER A 38 -18.67 8.37 7.14
N ALA A 39 -18.70 7.82 8.36
CA ALA A 39 -17.79 8.22 9.42
C ALA A 39 -16.31 8.11 9.00
N ALA A 40 -15.91 6.97 8.43
CA ALA A 40 -14.55 6.79 7.92
C ALA A 40 -14.21 7.76 6.77
N SER A 41 -15.13 7.93 5.80
CA SER A 41 -14.90 8.81 4.65
C SER A 41 -14.80 10.28 5.03
N ASP A 42 -15.57 10.72 6.02
CA ASP A 42 -15.55 12.11 6.51
C ASP A 42 -14.22 12.44 7.23
N ARG A 43 -13.59 11.43 7.86
CA ARG A 43 -12.27 11.56 8.49
C ARG A 43 -11.10 11.49 7.51
N LEU A 44 -11.28 10.81 6.37
CA LEU A 44 -10.22 10.56 5.38
C LEU A 44 -10.22 11.62 4.28
N GLU A 45 -9.59 12.77 4.52
CA GLU A 45 -9.49 13.86 3.54
C GLU A 45 -8.88 13.39 2.21
N ILE A 46 -7.95 12.44 2.26
CA ILE A 46 -7.35 11.79 1.08
C ILE A 46 -8.40 11.22 0.10
N LEU A 47 -9.61 10.92 0.56
CA LEU A 47 -10.70 10.42 -0.27
C LEU A 47 -11.58 11.54 -0.86
N HIS A 48 -11.45 12.79 -0.40
CA HIS A 48 -12.34 13.87 -0.82
C HIS A 48 -12.19 14.21 -2.30
N ARG A 49 -10.99 14.02 -2.86
CA ARG A 49 -10.70 14.20 -4.29
C ARG A 49 -11.33 13.14 -5.21
N LEU A 50 -11.78 12.01 -4.66
CA LEU A 50 -12.37 10.95 -5.47
C LEU A 50 -13.78 11.35 -5.94
N SER A 51 -14.09 11.07 -7.21
CA SER A 51 -15.43 11.17 -7.75
C SER A 51 -16.41 10.24 -7.02
N ALA A 52 -17.72 10.51 -7.15
CA ALA A 52 -18.74 9.64 -6.55
C ALA A 52 -18.66 8.18 -7.05
N VAL A 53 -18.26 7.98 -8.31
CA VAL A 53 -18.08 6.64 -8.90
C VAL A 53 -16.87 5.93 -8.27
N GLU A 54 -15.77 6.64 -8.10
CA GLU A 54 -14.55 6.10 -7.47
C GLU A 54 -14.78 5.80 -5.98
N LYS A 55 -15.48 6.68 -5.26
CA LYS A 55 -15.88 6.41 -3.87
C LYS A 55 -16.76 5.16 -3.75
N ALA A 56 -17.71 4.99 -4.66
CA ALA A 56 -18.54 3.78 -4.69
C ALA A 56 -17.71 2.53 -4.98
N HIS A 57 -16.79 2.61 -5.95
CA HIS A 57 -15.88 1.52 -6.27
C HIS A 57 -14.91 1.21 -5.13
N LEU A 58 -14.36 2.23 -4.48
CA LEU A 58 -13.50 2.07 -3.30
C LEU A 58 -14.25 1.36 -2.17
N ARG A 59 -15.52 1.73 -1.91
CA ARG A 59 -16.35 1.06 -0.91
C ARG A 59 -16.59 -0.42 -1.24
N GLU A 60 -16.79 -0.76 -2.52
CA GLU A 60 -16.88 -2.17 -2.93
C GLU A 60 -15.57 -2.93 -2.69
N LEU A 61 -14.43 -2.36 -3.06
CA LEU A 61 -13.10 -2.95 -2.83
C LEU A 61 -12.84 -3.12 -1.33
N SER A 62 -13.13 -2.10 -0.52
CA SER A 62 -13.00 -2.14 0.94
C SER A 62 -13.90 -3.22 1.56
N THR A 63 -15.13 -3.38 1.06
CA THR A 63 -16.03 -4.47 1.50
C THR A 63 -15.42 -5.85 1.24
N LEU A 64 -14.87 -6.06 0.04
CA LEU A 64 -14.23 -7.31 -0.35
C LEU A 64 -12.93 -7.55 0.42
N PHE A 65 -12.17 -6.49 0.70
CA PHE A 65 -10.97 -6.51 1.50
C PHE A 65 -11.27 -6.93 2.94
N LEU A 66 -12.25 -6.31 3.60
CA LEU A 66 -12.70 -6.65 4.94
C LEU A 66 -13.18 -8.11 5.03
N TYR A 67 -13.88 -8.60 4.01
CA TYR A 67 -14.30 -9.99 3.96
C TYR A 67 -13.13 -10.98 3.79
N GLY A 68 -12.08 -10.57 3.08
CA GLY A 68 -10.93 -11.41 2.75
C GLY A 68 -9.76 -11.34 3.72
N LYS A 69 -9.74 -10.36 4.64
CA LYS A 69 -8.67 -10.13 5.61
C LYS A 69 -9.14 -10.40 7.03
N GLN A 70 -8.20 -10.81 7.87
CA GLN A 70 -8.40 -11.02 9.30
C GLN A 70 -7.75 -9.87 10.06
N PHE A 71 -8.54 -9.13 10.82
CA PHE A 71 -8.08 -8.03 11.66
C PHE A 71 -7.88 -8.50 13.09
N ILE A 72 -6.68 -8.32 13.61
CA ILE A 72 -6.26 -8.77 14.94
C ILE A 72 -5.79 -7.55 15.74
N GLY A 73 -6.58 -7.13 16.73
CA GLY A 73 -6.15 -6.11 17.69
C GLY A 73 -5.32 -6.73 18.81
N ILE A 74 -4.15 -6.20 19.08
CA ILE A 74 -3.32 -6.59 20.22
C ILE A 74 -3.24 -5.41 21.20
N GLY A 75 -3.91 -5.54 22.33
CA GLY A 75 -4.02 -4.45 23.28
C GLY A 75 -4.99 -3.32 22.87
N ILE A 76 -5.78 -3.55 21.81
CA ILE A 76 -6.78 -2.62 21.30
C ILE A 76 -7.99 -3.39 20.76
N ASP A 77 -9.19 -2.89 21.04
CA ASP A 77 -10.42 -3.41 20.46
C ASP A 77 -10.73 -2.63 19.18
N LEU A 78 -10.74 -3.35 18.04
CA LEU A 78 -11.00 -2.74 16.73
C LEU A 78 -12.51 -2.65 16.49
N ASP A 79 -13.03 -1.45 16.37
CA ASP A 79 -14.39 -1.20 15.95
C ASP A 79 -14.56 -1.24 14.41
N ASP A 80 -15.79 -1.06 13.95
CA ASP A 80 -16.10 -1.10 12.51
C ASP A 80 -15.55 0.10 11.77
N GLU A 81 -15.46 1.28 12.40
CA GLU A 81 -14.90 2.49 11.78
C GLU A 81 -13.40 2.33 11.56
N MET A 82 -12.65 1.87 12.55
CA MET A 82 -11.22 1.59 12.47
C MET A 82 -10.91 0.61 11.32
N ARG A 83 -11.67 -0.46 11.22
CA ARG A 83 -11.52 -1.46 10.15
C ARG A 83 -11.80 -0.87 8.77
N VAL A 84 -12.83 -0.02 8.66
CA VAL A 84 -13.18 0.66 7.40
C VAL A 84 -12.10 1.68 7.02
N ILE A 85 -11.55 2.45 7.97
CA ILE A 85 -10.44 3.38 7.76
C ILE A 85 -9.23 2.65 7.17
N ILE A 86 -8.84 1.53 7.78
CA ILE A 86 -7.71 0.73 7.27
C ILE A 86 -8.03 0.18 5.87
N ALA A 87 -9.21 -0.39 5.67
CA ALA A 87 -9.59 -0.99 4.39
C ALA A 87 -9.67 0.04 3.26
N ALA A 88 -10.21 1.24 3.52
CA ALA A 88 -10.32 2.30 2.52
C ALA A 88 -8.94 2.79 2.07
N GLN A 89 -8.03 3.04 3.01
CA GLN A 89 -6.67 3.47 2.70
C GLN A 89 -5.85 2.35 2.03
N ALA A 90 -6.00 1.09 2.46
CA ALA A 90 -5.34 -0.05 1.82
C ALA A 90 -5.82 -0.29 0.38
N CYS A 91 -7.10 -0.02 0.10
CA CYS A 91 -7.67 -0.19 -1.23
C CYS A 91 -7.45 1.01 -2.17
N LEU A 92 -7.07 2.18 -1.65
CA LEU A 92 -6.84 3.38 -2.47
C LEU A 92 -5.74 3.18 -3.52
N PRO A 93 -4.55 2.63 -3.21
CA PRO A 93 -3.51 2.38 -4.21
C PRO A 93 -3.95 1.41 -5.30
N ILE A 94 -4.84 0.47 -4.98
CA ILE A 94 -5.28 -0.55 -5.94
C ILE A 94 -6.64 -0.23 -6.58
N LEU A 95 -7.15 0.99 -6.45
CA LEU A 95 -8.47 1.41 -6.92
C LEU A 95 -8.72 1.06 -8.40
N HIS A 96 -7.72 1.26 -9.25
CA HIS A 96 -7.78 0.95 -10.69
C HIS A 96 -6.90 -0.24 -11.10
N LEU A 97 -6.32 -0.96 -10.12
CA LEU A 97 -5.45 -2.09 -10.36
C LEU A 97 -6.15 -3.44 -10.13
N GLY A 98 -7.02 -3.50 -9.13
CA GLY A 98 -7.78 -4.69 -8.75
C GLY A 98 -7.31 -5.32 -7.44
N LEU A 99 -8.28 -5.91 -6.72
CA LEU A 99 -8.07 -6.48 -5.38
C LEU A 99 -7.16 -7.72 -5.38
N GLU A 100 -7.01 -8.39 -6.51
CA GLU A 100 -6.15 -9.56 -6.67
C GLU A 100 -4.68 -9.29 -6.36
N LEU A 101 -4.23 -8.05 -6.50
CA LEU A 101 -2.87 -7.64 -6.11
C LEU A 101 -2.61 -7.72 -4.60
N LEU A 102 -3.66 -7.68 -3.79
CA LEU A 102 -3.58 -7.86 -2.35
C LEU A 102 -3.91 -9.30 -1.91
N SER A 103 -3.84 -10.27 -2.82
CA SER A 103 -3.97 -11.70 -2.50
C SER A 103 -2.66 -12.28 -1.95
N GLY A 104 -2.75 -13.46 -1.33
CA GLY A 104 -1.55 -14.20 -0.87
C GLY A 104 -1.18 -13.99 0.60
N TRP A 105 -1.83 -13.06 1.28
CA TRP A 105 -1.73 -12.81 2.72
C TRP A 105 -3.11 -12.47 3.31
N THR A 106 -3.29 -12.64 4.61
CA THR A 106 -4.61 -12.49 5.26
C THR A 106 -4.62 -11.54 6.44
N ASP A 107 -3.54 -11.49 7.22
CA ASP A 107 -3.59 -10.94 8.56
C ASP A 107 -3.15 -9.47 8.61
N ILE A 108 -3.94 -8.66 9.34
CA ILE A 108 -3.65 -7.28 9.67
C ILE A 108 -3.63 -7.20 11.20
N ILE A 109 -2.46 -6.97 11.75
CA ILE A 109 -2.24 -6.86 13.19
C ILE A 109 -2.20 -5.37 13.53
N VAL A 110 -3.00 -4.94 14.51
CA VAL A 110 -3.07 -3.55 14.93
C VAL A 110 -2.74 -3.44 16.42
N TYR A 111 -1.78 -2.59 16.74
CA TYR A 111 -1.42 -2.19 18.10
C TYR A 111 -1.94 -0.79 18.41
N PRO A 112 -2.16 -0.43 19.69
CA PRO A 112 -2.59 0.92 20.05
C PRO A 112 -1.55 1.99 19.70
N ASP A 113 -0.27 1.72 19.98
CA ASP A 113 0.84 2.65 19.81
C ASP A 113 1.99 2.04 19.01
N ALA A 114 2.95 2.89 18.62
CA ALA A 114 4.16 2.47 17.95
C ALA A 114 4.89 1.40 18.77
N PHE A 115 5.10 0.26 18.15
CA PHE A 115 5.64 -0.92 18.77
C PHE A 115 7.08 -1.11 18.35
N TYR A 116 8.01 -0.93 19.29
CA TYR A 116 9.39 -1.32 19.10
C TYR A 116 9.50 -2.82 19.32
N VAL A 117 9.66 -3.60 18.26
CA VAL A 117 10.11 -4.99 18.41
C VAL A 117 11.58 -4.95 18.82
N ASN A 118 11.83 -4.90 20.13
CA ASN A 118 13.15 -5.19 20.65
C ASN A 118 13.40 -6.70 20.47
N HIS A 119 13.94 -7.11 19.35
CA HIS A 119 14.67 -8.35 19.27
C HIS A 119 16.08 -8.10 19.75
N ASP A 120 16.27 -8.24 21.07
CA ASP A 120 17.60 -8.38 21.67
C ASP A 120 18.21 -9.69 21.15
N GLN A 121 18.92 -9.64 20.05
CA GLN A 121 19.83 -10.72 19.67
C GLN A 121 21.14 -10.47 20.39
N VAL A 122 21.40 -11.31 21.39
CA VAL A 122 22.70 -11.40 22.05
C VAL A 122 23.58 -12.24 21.12
N ASP A 123 24.69 -11.68 20.62
CA ASP A 123 25.68 -12.44 19.86
C ASP A 123 26.48 -13.39 20.77
N GLU A 124 27.31 -14.25 20.17
CA GLU A 124 28.14 -15.22 20.87
C GLU A 124 29.10 -14.57 21.88
N TYR A 125 29.25 -13.24 21.87
CA TYR A 125 30.13 -12.46 22.75
C TYR A 125 29.34 -11.62 23.78
N GLY A 126 28.01 -11.78 23.87
CA GLY A 126 27.17 -11.09 24.84
C GLY A 126 26.88 -9.63 24.50
N VAL A 127 27.15 -9.19 23.28
CA VAL A 127 26.84 -7.83 22.81
C VAL A 127 25.43 -7.79 22.29
N VAL A 128 24.60 -6.89 22.86
CA VAL A 128 23.24 -6.64 22.40
C VAL A 128 23.30 -5.73 21.17
N HIS A 129 23.03 -6.29 20.00
CA HIS A 129 22.85 -5.51 18.78
C HIS A 129 21.38 -5.12 18.67
N GLN A 130 21.08 -3.84 18.86
CA GLN A 130 19.81 -3.27 18.42
C GLN A 130 19.82 -3.22 16.88
N GLN A 131 19.43 -4.30 16.26
CA GLN A 131 19.11 -4.27 14.85
C GLN A 131 17.59 -4.02 14.73
N GLU A 132 17.24 -2.83 14.27
CA GLU A 132 16.01 -2.63 13.50
C GLU A 132 16.11 -3.52 12.25
N ARG A 133 15.85 -4.79 12.39
CA ARG A 133 15.67 -5.67 11.22
C ARG A 133 14.26 -5.45 10.72
N LEU A 134 14.16 -4.69 9.64
CA LEU A 134 13.30 -5.07 8.55
C LEU A 134 13.64 -6.53 8.22
N LEU A 135 12.81 -7.46 8.68
CA LEU A 135 13.01 -8.89 8.50
C LEU A 135 13.00 -9.17 6.99
N SER A 136 14.06 -9.76 6.51
CA SER A 136 14.40 -9.98 5.10
C SER A 136 13.26 -10.56 4.26
N GLY A 137 13.06 -9.95 3.11
CA GLY A 137 11.98 -9.98 2.12
C GLY A 137 11.33 -11.26 1.65
N GLU A 138 11.82 -12.46 1.87
CA GLU A 138 11.14 -13.67 1.37
C GLU A 138 10.02 -14.18 2.28
N ALA A 139 10.13 -13.99 3.59
CA ALA A 139 9.12 -14.42 4.54
C ALA A 139 7.92 -13.47 4.63
N TRP A 140 8.08 -12.21 4.22
CA TRP A 140 7.12 -11.13 4.47
C TRP A 140 6.18 -10.80 3.31
N SER A 141 6.44 -11.23 2.10
CA SER A 141 5.45 -11.10 1.01
C SER A 141 4.10 -11.76 1.37
N ARG A 142 4.14 -12.82 2.17
CA ARG A 142 2.96 -13.54 2.68
C ARG A 142 2.67 -13.28 4.16
N GLY A 143 3.54 -12.54 4.87
CA GLY A 143 3.37 -12.20 6.27
C GLY A 143 2.24 -11.20 6.52
N PRO A 144 1.87 -10.97 7.80
CA PRO A 144 0.88 -9.97 8.17
C PRO A 144 1.35 -8.55 7.80
N ILE A 145 0.40 -7.63 7.71
CA ILE A 145 0.66 -6.20 7.86
C ILE A 145 0.55 -5.89 9.35
N VAL A 146 1.51 -5.14 9.88
CA VAL A 146 1.52 -4.68 11.28
C VAL A 146 1.36 -3.17 11.30
N LEU A 147 0.37 -2.67 12.03
CA LEU A 147 0.01 -1.25 12.07
C LEU A 147 -0.04 -0.75 13.51
N SER A 148 0.35 0.50 13.71
CA SER A 148 0.11 1.27 14.92
C SER A 148 -1.12 2.15 14.71
N TRP A 149 -2.10 2.06 15.61
CA TRP A 149 -3.30 2.91 15.50
C TRP A 149 -2.98 4.38 15.76
N SER A 150 -2.06 4.68 16.67
CA SER A 150 -1.61 6.06 16.92
C SER A 150 -0.93 6.68 15.70
N ASP A 151 -0.21 5.89 14.88
CA ASP A 151 0.38 6.37 13.63
C ASP A 151 -0.71 6.64 12.59
N ILE A 152 -1.71 5.76 12.47
CA ILE A 152 -2.88 5.98 11.60
C ILE A 152 -3.63 7.25 11.98
N GLU A 153 -3.87 7.50 13.27
CA GLU A 153 -4.53 8.71 13.75
C GLU A 153 -3.73 9.98 13.44
N ARG A 154 -2.40 9.90 13.55
CA ARG A 154 -1.49 10.99 13.18
C ARG A 154 -1.58 11.29 11.70
N ASP A 155 -1.52 10.25 10.85
CA ASP A 155 -1.60 10.37 9.40
C ASP A 155 -2.94 10.95 8.93
N ILE A 156 -4.04 10.61 9.62
CA ILE A 156 -5.36 11.21 9.37
C ILE A 156 -5.37 12.70 9.75
N SER A 157 -4.73 13.05 10.87
CA SER A 157 -4.71 14.41 11.39
C SER A 157 -3.81 15.35 10.58
N ASP A 158 -2.77 14.81 9.94
CA ASP A 158 -1.81 15.52 9.09
C ASP A 158 -1.73 14.89 7.70
N CYS A 159 -2.84 14.92 7.00
CA CYS A 159 -3.05 14.22 5.73
C CYS A 159 -2.22 14.75 4.55
N HIS A 160 -1.49 15.86 4.71
CA HIS A 160 -0.59 16.46 3.72
C HIS A 160 0.90 16.36 4.09
N SER A 161 1.21 15.60 5.13
CA SER A 161 2.60 15.42 5.62
C SER A 161 3.51 14.66 4.64
N GLY A 162 2.96 13.95 3.68
CA GLY A 162 3.71 12.98 2.87
C GLY A 162 3.91 11.65 3.60
N HIS A 163 3.15 11.40 4.68
CA HIS A 163 3.21 10.17 5.46
C HIS A 163 1.85 9.46 5.47
N ASN A 164 1.86 8.15 5.32
CA ASN A 164 0.70 7.28 5.51
C ASN A 164 1.13 5.82 5.65
N VAL A 165 1.16 5.34 6.88
CA VAL A 165 1.66 4.00 7.21
C VAL A 165 0.93 2.87 6.47
N ILE A 166 -0.38 3.01 6.23
CA ILE A 166 -1.16 1.99 5.52
C ILE A 166 -0.76 1.93 4.05
N ILE A 167 -0.63 3.08 3.38
CA ILE A 167 -0.19 3.15 1.98
C ILE A 167 1.24 2.62 1.85
N HIS A 168 2.12 2.94 2.82
CA HIS A 168 3.48 2.43 2.89
C HIS A 168 3.51 0.90 2.87
N GLU A 169 2.79 0.25 3.77
CA GLU A 169 2.73 -1.21 3.85
C GLU A 169 2.10 -1.85 2.60
N ILE A 170 1.08 -1.21 2.03
CA ILE A 170 0.50 -1.68 0.77
C ILE A 170 1.48 -1.54 -0.39
N ALA A 171 2.28 -0.47 -0.45
CA ALA A 171 3.31 -0.32 -1.47
C ALA A 171 4.34 -1.43 -1.37
N HIS A 172 4.80 -1.81 -0.18
CA HIS A 172 5.66 -2.98 0.00
C HIS A 172 4.99 -4.28 -0.46
N LYS A 173 3.69 -4.48 -0.17
CA LYS A 173 2.97 -5.65 -0.69
C LYS A 173 2.90 -5.67 -2.22
N LEU A 174 2.77 -4.52 -2.86
CA LEU A 174 2.80 -4.41 -4.32
C LEU A 174 4.20 -4.66 -4.89
N ASP A 175 5.25 -4.13 -4.26
CA ASP A 175 6.64 -4.35 -4.67
C ASP A 175 7.00 -5.85 -4.63
N MET A 176 6.59 -6.54 -3.56
CA MET A 176 6.90 -7.95 -3.34
C MET A 176 6.07 -8.96 -4.14
N LEU A 177 5.20 -8.53 -5.06
CA LEU A 177 4.34 -9.44 -5.83
C LEU A 177 5.09 -10.40 -6.74
N ASP A 178 6.28 -10.05 -7.20
CA ASP A 178 7.17 -10.92 -8.00
C ASP A 178 8.20 -11.68 -7.16
N GLY A 179 8.18 -11.51 -5.82
CA GLY A 179 9.10 -12.14 -4.88
C GLY A 179 10.33 -11.28 -4.54
N SER A 180 10.46 -10.08 -5.14
CA SER A 180 11.56 -9.16 -4.89
C SER A 180 11.07 -7.95 -4.08
N SER A 181 11.93 -7.35 -3.25
CA SER A 181 11.68 -6.08 -2.57
C SER A 181 12.75 -5.09 -3.05
N ASN A 182 12.50 -4.47 -4.19
CA ASN A 182 13.52 -3.70 -4.93
C ASN A 182 13.02 -2.37 -5.49
N GLY A 183 11.78 -1.97 -5.15
CA GLY A 183 11.16 -0.73 -5.65
C GLY A 183 10.65 -0.84 -7.10
N ILE A 184 10.53 -2.06 -7.64
CA ILE A 184 10.05 -2.31 -8.99
C ILE A 184 8.87 -3.27 -8.93
N PRO A 185 7.66 -2.79 -8.56
CA PRO A 185 6.48 -3.65 -8.56
C PRO A 185 6.18 -4.17 -9.97
N PRO A 186 5.43 -5.27 -10.13
CA PRO A 186 5.03 -5.75 -11.45
C PRO A 186 4.33 -4.67 -12.26
N LEU A 187 5.04 -4.15 -13.28
CA LEU A 187 4.56 -3.06 -14.10
C LEU A 187 3.53 -3.53 -15.13
N HIS A 188 2.64 -2.63 -15.55
CA HIS A 188 1.74 -2.91 -16.65
C HIS A 188 2.50 -3.15 -17.96
N TYR A 189 1.97 -3.98 -18.84
CA TYR A 189 2.63 -4.37 -20.10
C TYR A 189 3.03 -3.17 -21.01
N ARG A 190 2.40 -2.00 -20.83
CA ARG A 190 2.72 -0.76 -21.57
C ARG A 190 3.74 0.12 -20.86
N MET A 191 4.20 -0.26 -19.66
CA MET A 191 5.19 0.50 -18.91
C MET A 191 6.57 -0.13 -19.09
N PRO A 192 7.48 0.52 -19.83
CA PRO A 192 8.83 -0.02 -20.02
C PRO A 192 9.63 0.03 -18.71
N ILE A 193 10.13 -1.12 -18.27
CA ILE A 193 10.97 -1.24 -17.07
C ILE A 193 12.13 -0.21 -17.10
N PRO A 194 12.86 0.01 -18.22
CA PRO A 194 13.95 0.99 -18.23
C PRO A 194 13.52 2.42 -17.90
N LYS A 195 12.29 2.83 -18.27
CA LYS A 195 11.81 4.18 -17.93
C LYS A 195 11.48 4.31 -16.45
N TRP A 196 10.89 3.25 -15.86
CA TRP A 196 10.63 3.18 -14.44
C TRP A 196 11.94 3.25 -13.66
N THR A 197 12.86 2.32 -13.96
CA THR A 197 14.12 2.20 -13.23
C THR A 197 14.98 3.45 -13.35
N SER A 198 15.06 4.08 -14.54
CA SER A 198 15.81 5.34 -14.71
C SER A 198 15.19 6.46 -13.85
N ALA A 199 13.88 6.66 -13.92
CA ALA A 199 13.23 7.74 -13.18
C ALA A 199 13.39 7.59 -11.64
N LEU A 200 13.23 6.36 -11.11
CA LEU A 200 13.38 6.11 -9.69
C LEU A 200 14.86 6.14 -9.26
N HIS A 201 15.76 5.59 -10.07
CA HIS A 201 17.19 5.58 -9.75
C HIS A 201 17.78 7.01 -9.72
N ASP A 202 17.44 7.84 -10.68
CA ASP A 202 17.93 9.21 -10.75
C ASP A 202 17.45 10.02 -9.53
N ALA A 203 16.16 9.91 -9.19
CA ALA A 203 15.57 10.56 -8.02
C ALA A 203 16.11 10.01 -6.69
N TYR A 204 16.33 8.71 -6.59
CA TYR A 204 16.94 8.06 -5.41
C TYR A 204 18.37 8.55 -5.19
N SER A 205 19.16 8.62 -6.26
CA SER A 205 20.54 9.09 -6.22
C SER A 205 20.62 10.57 -5.85
N GLU A 206 19.69 11.40 -6.35
CA GLU A 206 19.57 12.80 -5.98
C GLU A 206 19.27 12.97 -4.49
N LEU A 207 18.27 12.23 -3.95
CA LEU A 207 17.95 12.26 -2.52
C LEU A 207 19.15 11.84 -1.67
N GLN A 208 19.84 10.75 -2.03
CA GLN A 208 21.03 10.30 -1.32
C GLN A 208 22.15 11.34 -1.34
N HIS A 209 22.39 11.96 -2.50
CA HIS A 209 23.37 13.03 -2.64
C HIS A 209 23.06 14.22 -1.73
N ASP A 210 21.81 14.64 -1.68
CA ASP A 210 21.39 15.78 -0.85
C ASP A 210 21.53 15.49 0.64
N ILE A 211 21.18 14.27 1.08
CA ILE A 211 21.39 13.84 2.47
C ILE A 211 22.88 13.82 2.83
N GLN A 212 23.73 13.26 1.95
CA GLN A 212 25.20 13.21 2.18
C GLN A 212 25.83 14.60 2.27
N HIS A 213 25.25 15.60 1.61
CA HIS A 213 25.72 16.98 1.64
C HIS A 213 24.97 17.86 2.64
N TYR A 214 24.21 17.22 3.60
CA TYR A 214 23.46 17.92 4.63
C TYR A 214 22.48 18.98 4.10
N LYS A 215 21.98 18.81 2.88
CA LYS A 215 20.94 19.67 2.33
C LYS A 215 19.59 19.31 2.93
N ARG A 216 18.72 20.31 3.02
CA ARG A 216 17.32 20.08 3.41
C ARG A 216 16.59 19.37 2.27
N THR A 217 16.02 18.22 2.55
CA THR A 217 15.23 17.45 1.60
C THR A 217 13.73 17.74 1.75
N CYS A 218 12.99 17.74 0.64
CA CYS A 218 11.53 17.87 0.64
C CYS A 218 10.85 16.51 0.85
N ILE A 219 11.57 15.41 0.61
CA ILE A 219 11.13 14.04 0.85
C ILE A 219 11.76 13.56 2.15
N ASN A 220 11.03 12.74 2.90
CA ASN A 220 11.51 12.14 4.12
C ASN A 220 12.82 11.37 3.86
N PRO A 221 13.92 11.66 4.57
CA PRO A 221 15.21 10.98 4.40
C PRO A 221 15.15 9.45 4.58
N TYR A 222 14.14 8.94 5.26
CA TYR A 222 13.89 7.50 5.41
C TYR A 222 13.79 6.78 4.05
N ALA A 223 13.29 7.46 3.02
CA ALA A 223 13.24 6.96 1.65
C ALA A 223 14.62 6.56 1.09
N ALA A 224 15.71 7.11 1.61
CA ALA A 224 17.06 6.79 1.14
C ALA A 224 17.66 5.48 1.71
N ASN A 225 16.97 4.79 2.62
CA ASN A 225 17.44 3.56 3.26
C ASN A 225 17.57 2.39 2.26
N SER A 226 16.61 2.27 1.33
CA SER A 226 16.65 1.25 0.28
C SER A 226 15.74 1.66 -0.91
N PRO A 227 15.92 1.05 -2.10
CA PRO A 227 15.00 1.26 -3.22
C PRO A 227 13.55 0.87 -2.91
N ALA A 228 13.32 -0.13 -2.06
CA ALA A 228 11.99 -0.54 -1.61
C ALA A 228 11.33 0.54 -0.73
N GLU A 229 12.09 1.10 0.24
CA GLU A 229 11.63 2.23 1.06
C GLU A 229 11.39 3.48 0.21
N PHE A 230 12.25 3.73 -0.77
CA PHE A 230 12.05 4.83 -1.70
C PHE A 230 10.72 4.72 -2.44
N PHE A 231 10.40 3.55 -2.97
CA PHE A 231 9.11 3.32 -3.63
C PHE A 231 7.94 3.47 -2.66
N ALA A 232 8.04 2.92 -1.45
CA ALA A 232 6.98 2.98 -0.44
C ALA A 232 6.72 4.43 0.01
N VAL A 233 7.76 5.17 0.42
CA VAL A 233 7.65 6.58 0.84
C VAL A 233 7.14 7.46 -0.28
N LEU A 234 7.66 7.33 -1.52
CA LEU A 234 7.14 8.12 -2.63
C LEU A 234 5.70 7.77 -2.99
N SER A 235 5.24 6.54 -2.71
CA SER A 235 3.82 6.17 -2.82
C SER A 235 2.97 6.90 -1.78
N GLU A 236 3.46 7.06 -0.55
CA GLU A 236 2.79 7.91 0.45
C GLU A 236 2.63 9.34 -0.08
N TYR A 237 3.74 9.98 -0.53
CA TYR A 237 3.69 11.32 -1.11
C TYR A 237 2.76 11.42 -2.31
N PHE A 238 2.73 10.42 -3.18
CA PHE A 238 1.84 10.42 -4.33
C PHE A 238 0.36 10.55 -3.94
N PHE A 239 -0.04 9.92 -2.84
CA PHE A 239 -1.42 9.95 -2.38
C PHE A 239 -1.71 11.06 -1.36
N THR A 240 -0.75 11.57 -0.61
CA THR A 240 -0.97 12.53 0.48
C THR A 240 -0.42 13.93 0.17
N ALA A 241 0.72 14.02 -0.49
CA ALA A 241 1.44 15.27 -0.81
C ALA A 241 1.89 15.28 -2.27
N SER A 242 0.97 15.02 -3.19
CA SER A 242 1.24 14.83 -4.62
C SER A 242 1.93 16.03 -5.29
N GLU A 243 1.65 17.25 -4.83
CA GLU A 243 2.33 18.46 -5.32
C GLU A 243 3.84 18.44 -5.01
N VAL A 244 4.20 18.02 -3.79
CA VAL A 244 5.61 17.91 -3.40
C VAL A 244 6.34 16.91 -4.30
N LEU A 245 5.72 15.75 -4.55
CA LEU A 245 6.31 14.74 -5.43
C LEU A 245 6.41 15.23 -6.87
N ALA A 246 5.38 15.88 -7.40
CA ALA A 246 5.36 16.35 -8.78
C ALA A 246 6.36 17.47 -9.05
N VAL A 247 6.60 18.35 -8.07
CA VAL A 247 7.56 19.45 -8.18
C VAL A 247 8.99 18.93 -8.08
N ASN A 248 9.29 18.07 -7.11
CA ASN A 248 10.65 17.62 -6.84
C ASN A 248 11.08 16.46 -7.76
N PHE A 249 10.19 15.49 -8.01
CA PHE A 249 10.47 14.31 -8.84
C PHE A 249 9.41 14.11 -9.93
N PRO A 250 9.31 15.02 -10.92
CA PRO A 250 8.24 14.99 -11.92
C PRO A 250 8.23 13.73 -12.79
N LEU A 251 9.39 13.11 -13.04
CA LEU A 251 9.46 11.85 -13.79
C LEU A 251 8.90 10.69 -12.98
N VAL A 252 9.20 10.62 -11.68
CA VAL A 252 8.63 9.61 -10.78
C VAL A 252 7.12 9.78 -10.67
N TYR A 253 6.64 11.02 -10.46
CA TYR A 253 5.21 11.31 -10.42
C TYR A 253 4.49 10.77 -11.66
N ARG A 254 5.03 11.00 -12.89
CA ARG A 254 4.46 10.46 -14.13
C ARG A 254 4.47 8.93 -14.18
N GLN A 255 5.52 8.27 -13.65
CA GLN A 255 5.55 6.82 -13.57
C GLN A 255 4.47 6.30 -12.62
N PHE A 256 4.26 6.96 -11.49
CA PHE A 256 3.23 6.60 -10.50
C PHE A 256 1.82 6.83 -11.03
N GLN A 257 1.58 7.94 -11.76
CA GLN A 257 0.30 8.14 -12.47
C GLN A 257 -0.03 6.96 -13.40
N GLN A 258 0.97 6.50 -14.17
CA GLN A 258 0.77 5.36 -15.07
C GLN A 258 0.57 4.06 -14.31
N TYR A 259 1.35 3.83 -13.26
CA TYR A 259 1.29 2.62 -12.44
C TYR A 259 -0.03 2.51 -11.68
N TYR A 260 -0.36 3.51 -10.87
CA TYR A 260 -1.59 3.54 -10.07
C TYR A 260 -2.85 3.86 -10.89
N ARG A 261 -2.68 4.38 -12.13
CA ARG A 261 -3.78 4.86 -12.99
C ARG A 261 -4.65 5.90 -12.28
N GLN A 262 -4.02 6.79 -11.54
CA GLN A 262 -4.63 7.84 -10.75
C GLN A 262 -3.87 9.15 -10.98
N THR A 263 -4.56 10.29 -10.84
CA THR A 263 -4.01 11.64 -11.03
C THR A 263 -4.38 12.52 -9.84
N PRO A 264 -3.73 12.34 -8.66
CA PRO A 264 -4.12 13.04 -7.44
C PRO A 264 -4.10 14.57 -7.50
N LEU A 265 -3.36 15.17 -8.44
CA LEU A 265 -3.30 16.64 -8.61
C LEU A 265 -4.45 17.23 -9.43
N ASP A 266 -5.15 16.42 -10.21
CA ASP A 266 -6.15 16.91 -11.18
C ASP A 266 -7.56 17.07 -10.56
N HIS A 267 -7.68 16.97 -9.22
CA HIS A 267 -8.97 16.96 -8.52
C HIS A 267 -9.05 17.95 -7.36
#